data_7df99dca33d03f2871a41da126c68429
#
_entry.id   7df99dca33d03f2871a41da126c68429
#
_cell.length_a   1.000
_cell.length_b   1.000
_cell.length_c   1.000
_cell.angle_alpha   90.00
_cell.angle_beta   90.00
_cell.angle_gamma   90.00
#
_symmetry.space_group_name_H-M   'P 1'
#
loop_
_entity.id
_entity.type
_entity.pdbx_description
1 polymer ?
#
loop_
_entity_poly.entity_id
_entity_poly.type
_entity_poly.pdbx_seq_one_letter_code
_entity_poly.pdbx_strand_id
1 'polypeptide(L)'
;MKTQVTERLRRLRELSRQVLGQRSFWIRALLLPGLVLLLLVVLPVLLAQTPVPSSRTGDGTIDSLRLLQAFLQQRLEMARSRQVGLVVDLPARRLTLEIAGLPVREVSIQRLSVPTTLRKMEATAHPFVWRAYRASIPRYPITEVEAPADTLEAQQRPPILPPREDSGGVWVYLAFDRGLELWLLSPPTSLSERLERWFFVGRTHLWREARLIAALLQGDATIPVPIVLELPPGDIRAVFRALPDSARLALRY
;
A
#
# COMPACT_ATOMS: atom_id res chain seq x y z
N MET A 1 34.74 -18.34 -64.06
CA MET A 1 34.66 -17.30 -62.99
C MET A 1 33.24 -16.76 -62.71
N LYS A 2 32.31 -16.79 -63.66
CA LYS A 2 30.92 -16.23 -63.43
C LYS A 2 30.03 -17.08 -62.51
N THR A 3 30.24 -18.39 -62.42
CA THR A 3 29.41 -19.31 -61.58
C THR A 3 29.65 -19.18 -60.10
N GLN A 4 30.81 -18.85 -59.61
CA GLN A 4 31.10 -18.68 -58.18
C GLN A 4 30.50 -17.40 -57.56
N VAL A 5 30.36 -16.37 -58.37
CA VAL A 5 29.80 -15.10 -57.91
C VAL A 5 28.27 -15.21 -57.66
N THR A 6 27.58 -15.93 -58.56
CA THR A 6 26.13 -16.18 -58.42
C THR A 6 25.78 -17.05 -57.22
N GLU A 7 26.60 -18.02 -56.88
CA GLU A 7 26.38 -18.87 -55.71
C GLU A 7 26.60 -18.13 -54.37
N ARG A 8 27.60 -17.24 -54.31
CA ARG A 8 27.83 -16.36 -53.15
C ARG A 8 26.68 -15.38 -52.93
N LEU A 9 26.12 -14.81 -53.98
CA LEU A 9 24.96 -13.91 -53.89
C LEU A 9 23.69 -14.64 -53.47
N ARG A 10 23.54 -15.91 -53.83
CA ARG A 10 22.40 -16.73 -53.39
C ARG A 10 22.47 -17.04 -51.90
N ARG A 11 23.64 -17.42 -51.37
CA ARG A 11 23.87 -17.65 -49.93
C ARG A 11 23.68 -16.39 -49.11
N LEU A 12 24.10 -15.23 -49.57
CA LEU A 12 23.86 -13.95 -48.88
C LEU A 12 22.39 -13.58 -48.83
N ARG A 13 21.59 -13.89 -49.85
CA ARG A 13 20.13 -13.69 -49.81
C ARG A 13 19.41 -14.64 -48.86
N GLU A 14 19.86 -15.86 -48.75
CA GLU A 14 19.29 -16.84 -47.80
C GLU A 14 19.60 -16.45 -46.34
N LEU A 15 20.84 -16.03 -46.07
CA LEU A 15 21.23 -15.54 -44.74
C LEU A 15 20.49 -14.26 -44.35
N SER A 16 20.28 -13.32 -45.26
CA SER A 16 19.50 -12.11 -44.98
C SER A 16 18.02 -12.39 -44.68
N ARG A 17 17.41 -13.39 -45.35
CA ARG A 17 16.04 -13.82 -45.05
C ARG A 17 15.92 -14.51 -43.69
N GLN A 18 16.90 -15.31 -43.28
CA GLN A 18 16.92 -15.93 -41.94
C GLN A 18 17.07 -14.89 -40.83
N VAL A 19 17.95 -13.92 -40.98
CA VAL A 19 18.18 -12.86 -39.98
C VAL A 19 16.97 -11.93 -39.87
N LEU A 20 16.31 -11.59 -40.96
CA LEU A 20 15.10 -10.77 -40.99
C LEU A 20 13.89 -11.51 -40.37
N GLY A 21 13.74 -12.81 -40.62
CA GLY A 21 12.73 -13.66 -40.01
C GLY A 21 12.88 -13.78 -38.50
N GLN A 22 14.13 -13.90 -38.05
CA GLN A 22 14.45 -14.03 -36.63
C GLN A 22 14.23 -12.73 -35.85
N ARG A 23 14.52 -11.56 -36.43
CA ARG A 23 14.23 -10.24 -35.81
C ARG A 23 12.73 -9.98 -35.66
N SER A 24 11.91 -10.34 -36.64
CA SER A 24 10.46 -10.17 -36.57
C SER A 24 9.82 -11.09 -35.50
N PHE A 25 10.40 -12.27 -35.29
CA PHE A 25 9.98 -13.19 -34.24
C PHE A 25 10.23 -12.62 -32.83
N TRP A 26 11.45 -12.11 -32.59
CA TRP A 26 11.80 -11.51 -31.29
C TRP A 26 11.03 -10.22 -31.00
N ILE A 27 10.76 -9.40 -32.00
CA ILE A 27 9.94 -8.20 -31.87
C ILE A 27 8.49 -8.59 -31.49
N ARG A 28 7.90 -9.60 -32.12
CA ARG A 28 6.57 -10.10 -31.79
C ARG A 28 6.53 -10.80 -30.42
N ALA A 29 7.56 -11.56 -30.07
CA ALA A 29 7.69 -12.24 -28.79
C ALA A 29 7.85 -11.27 -27.59
N LEU A 30 8.39 -10.08 -27.82
CA LEU A 30 8.54 -9.03 -26.79
C LEU A 30 7.35 -8.04 -26.76
N LEU A 31 6.78 -7.69 -27.92
CA LEU A 31 5.66 -6.75 -28.00
C LEU A 31 4.33 -7.33 -27.51
N LEU A 32 4.08 -8.62 -27.74
CA LEU A 32 2.82 -9.26 -27.36
C LEU A 32 2.64 -9.32 -25.82
N PRO A 33 3.61 -9.83 -25.02
CA PRO A 33 3.50 -9.80 -23.58
C PRO A 33 3.52 -8.37 -23.00
N GLY A 34 4.27 -7.44 -23.63
CA GLY A 34 4.26 -6.02 -23.26
C GLY A 34 2.88 -5.36 -23.47
N LEU A 35 2.23 -5.67 -24.59
CA LEU A 35 0.87 -5.18 -24.89
C LEU A 35 -0.17 -5.80 -23.95
N VAL A 36 -0.06 -7.09 -23.64
CA VAL A 36 -0.94 -7.76 -22.67
C VAL A 36 -0.76 -7.19 -21.28
N LEU A 37 0.49 -6.95 -20.87
CA LEU A 37 0.78 -6.31 -19.58
C LEU A 37 0.23 -4.88 -19.51
N LEU A 38 0.38 -4.11 -20.60
CA LEU A 38 -0.17 -2.76 -20.72
C LEU A 38 -1.71 -2.78 -20.65
N LEU A 39 -2.36 -3.70 -21.32
CA LEU A 39 -3.82 -3.88 -21.28
C LEU A 39 -4.31 -4.28 -19.88
N LEU A 40 -3.61 -5.19 -19.20
CA LEU A 40 -3.93 -5.60 -17.83
C LEU A 40 -3.77 -4.47 -16.81
N VAL A 41 -2.87 -3.50 -17.06
CA VAL A 41 -2.67 -2.36 -16.17
C VAL A 41 -3.60 -1.18 -16.52
N VAL A 42 -3.80 -0.89 -17.82
CA VAL A 42 -4.54 0.30 -18.26
C VAL A 42 -6.07 0.06 -18.24
N LEU A 43 -6.52 -1.15 -18.56
CA LEU A 43 -7.95 -1.47 -18.62
C LEU A 43 -8.66 -1.29 -17.27
N PRO A 44 -8.16 -1.79 -16.12
CA PRO A 44 -8.79 -1.55 -14.83
C PRO A 44 -8.78 -0.08 -14.42
N VAL A 45 -7.74 0.69 -14.81
CA VAL A 45 -7.68 2.13 -14.54
C VAL A 45 -8.74 2.89 -15.33
N LEU A 46 -8.97 2.53 -16.60
CA LEU A 46 -10.01 3.13 -17.45
C LEU A 46 -11.42 2.74 -16.98
N LEU A 47 -11.64 1.50 -16.56
CA LEU A 47 -12.91 1.02 -16.04
C LEU A 47 -13.26 1.63 -14.66
N ALA A 48 -12.24 1.99 -13.86
CA ALA A 48 -12.43 2.66 -12.57
C ALA A 48 -12.86 4.13 -12.69
N GLN A 49 -12.76 4.73 -13.87
CA GLN A 49 -13.12 6.14 -14.13
C GLN A 49 -14.55 6.37 -14.59
N THR A 50 -15.42 5.34 -14.64
CA THR A 50 -16.83 5.55 -14.99
C THR A 50 -17.52 6.39 -13.91
N PRO A 51 -18.09 7.55 -14.25
CA PRO A 51 -18.79 8.38 -13.27
C PRO A 51 -20.01 7.62 -12.74
N VAL A 52 -20.03 7.41 -11.42
CA VAL A 52 -21.20 6.85 -10.76
C VAL A 52 -22.30 7.91 -10.75
N PRO A 53 -23.52 7.64 -11.27
CA PRO A 53 -24.60 8.60 -11.21
C PRO A 53 -24.91 8.94 -9.75
N SER A 54 -24.91 10.24 -9.46
CA SER A 54 -25.28 10.80 -8.16
C SER A 54 -26.77 10.55 -7.91
N SER A 55 -27.09 9.53 -7.14
CA SER A 55 -28.47 9.23 -6.77
C SER A 55 -28.81 9.78 -5.40
N ARG A 56 -29.87 10.57 -5.35
CA ARG A 56 -30.81 10.86 -4.23
C ARG A 56 -30.30 11.69 -3.04
N THR A 57 -30.79 12.91 -3.04
CA THR A 57 -30.55 13.96 -2.03
C THR A 57 -31.20 13.69 -0.65
N GLY A 58 -32.02 12.68 -0.50
CA GLY A 58 -32.69 12.33 0.78
C GLY A 58 -32.01 11.26 1.61
N ASP A 59 -31.31 10.32 0.97
CA ASP A 59 -30.65 9.19 1.65
C ASP A 59 -29.28 9.56 2.24
N GLY A 60 -28.66 10.64 1.78
CA GLY A 60 -27.29 11.02 2.15
C GLY A 60 -27.09 11.34 3.64
N THR A 61 -28.12 11.86 4.31
CA THR A 61 -28.03 12.18 5.76
C THR A 61 -28.09 10.92 6.61
N ILE A 62 -28.98 10.00 6.26
CA ILE A 62 -29.13 8.72 7.00
C ILE A 62 -27.88 7.88 6.80
N ASP A 63 -27.34 7.82 5.59
CA ASP A 63 -26.14 7.07 5.30
C ASP A 63 -24.90 7.65 6.02
N SER A 64 -24.78 8.98 6.10
CA SER A 64 -23.71 9.62 6.84
C SER A 64 -23.80 9.35 8.35
N LEU A 65 -24.99 9.30 8.92
CA LEU A 65 -25.21 8.94 10.32
C LEU A 65 -24.88 7.47 10.59
N ARG A 66 -25.23 6.55 9.68
CA ARG A 66 -24.86 5.13 9.78
C ARG A 66 -23.35 4.94 9.74
N LEU A 67 -22.65 5.64 8.84
CA LEU A 67 -21.20 5.61 8.76
C LEU A 67 -20.56 6.14 10.04
N LEU A 68 -21.08 7.24 10.60
CA LEU A 68 -20.61 7.80 11.86
C LEU A 68 -20.85 6.83 13.01
N GLN A 69 -22.04 6.22 13.09
CA GLN A 69 -22.34 5.22 14.10
C GLN A 69 -21.40 4.03 14.02
N ALA A 70 -21.18 3.47 12.81
CA ALA A 70 -20.24 2.37 12.58
C ALA A 70 -18.82 2.74 13.02
N PHE A 71 -18.35 3.93 12.67
CA PHE A 71 -17.04 4.43 13.10
C PHE A 71 -16.91 4.52 14.63
N LEU A 72 -17.92 5.06 15.31
CA LEU A 72 -17.91 5.16 16.78
C LEU A 72 -17.92 3.79 17.44
N GLN A 73 -18.66 2.82 16.87
CA GLN A 73 -18.67 1.44 17.34
C GLN A 73 -17.31 0.77 17.17
N GLN A 74 -16.65 0.96 16.01
CA GLN A 74 -15.28 0.48 15.77
C GLN A 74 -14.31 1.02 16.85
N ARG A 75 -14.36 2.33 17.14
CA ARG A 75 -13.50 2.93 18.16
C ARG A 75 -13.81 2.40 19.56
N LEU A 76 -15.08 2.20 19.88
CA LEU A 76 -15.49 1.63 21.17
C LEU A 76 -14.97 0.19 21.34
N GLU A 77 -15.05 -0.63 20.30
CA GLU A 77 -14.50 -1.99 20.31
C GLU A 77 -12.97 -1.98 20.46
N MET A 78 -12.28 -1.08 19.76
CA MET A 78 -10.84 -0.89 19.91
C MET A 78 -10.46 -0.45 21.32
N ALA A 79 -11.18 0.50 21.91
CA ALA A 79 -10.95 0.96 23.28
C ALA A 79 -11.08 -0.16 24.32
N ARG A 80 -12.04 -1.05 24.14
CA ARG A 80 -12.23 -2.22 25.02
C ARG A 80 -11.07 -3.23 24.94
N SER A 81 -10.41 -3.34 23.79
CA SER A 81 -9.30 -4.25 23.62
C SER A 81 -8.02 -3.83 24.34
N ARG A 82 -7.91 -2.59 24.76
CA ARG A 82 -6.71 -1.96 25.38
C ARG A 82 -5.44 -2.07 24.55
N GLN A 83 -5.55 -2.44 23.30
CA GLN A 83 -4.44 -2.53 22.37
C GLN A 83 -4.24 -1.21 21.64
N VAL A 84 -3.04 -1.02 21.11
CA VAL A 84 -2.75 0.08 20.19
C VAL A 84 -3.54 -0.11 18.92
N GLY A 85 -4.32 0.89 18.54
CA GLY A 85 -5.12 0.91 17.33
C GLY A 85 -4.88 2.17 16.51
N LEU A 86 -5.25 2.09 15.25
CA LEU A 86 -5.15 3.18 14.30
C LEU A 86 -6.56 3.73 14.02
N VAL A 87 -6.72 5.04 14.07
CA VAL A 87 -7.97 5.72 13.72
C VAL A 87 -7.68 6.64 12.55
N VAL A 88 -8.41 6.48 11.45
CA VAL A 88 -8.31 7.34 10.27
C VAL A 88 -9.63 8.06 10.06
N ASP A 89 -9.61 9.37 10.22
CA ASP A 89 -10.75 10.26 9.97
C ASP A 89 -10.46 11.02 8.66
N LEU A 90 -11.02 10.53 7.54
CA LEU A 90 -10.77 11.12 6.23
C LEU A 90 -11.40 12.51 6.09
N PRO A 91 -12.66 12.75 6.51
CA PRO A 91 -13.25 14.09 6.54
C PRO A 91 -12.42 15.10 7.34
N ALA A 92 -11.92 14.72 8.51
CA ALA A 92 -11.07 15.59 9.34
C ALA A 92 -9.59 15.63 8.89
N ARG A 93 -9.20 14.83 7.88
CA ARG A 93 -7.81 14.66 7.43
C ARG A 93 -6.85 14.36 8.57
N ARG A 94 -7.21 13.39 9.39
CA ARG A 94 -6.50 13.09 10.62
C ARG A 94 -6.25 11.58 10.75
N LEU A 95 -5.04 11.24 11.15
CA LEU A 95 -4.63 9.89 11.51
C LEU A 95 -4.22 9.91 12.97
N THR A 96 -4.85 9.08 13.80
CA THR A 96 -4.60 9.05 15.24
C THR A 96 -4.21 7.65 15.67
N LEU A 97 -3.16 7.55 16.48
CA LEU A 97 -2.79 6.33 17.19
C LEU A 97 -3.47 6.39 18.56
N GLU A 98 -4.27 5.39 18.89
CA GLU A 98 -5.02 5.32 20.14
C GLU A 98 -4.67 4.08 20.97
N ILE A 99 -4.69 4.23 22.30
CA ILE A 99 -4.60 3.13 23.27
C ILE A 99 -5.79 3.26 24.21
N ALA A 100 -6.61 2.23 24.30
CA ALA A 100 -7.83 2.23 25.14
C ALA A 100 -8.75 3.43 24.85
N GLY A 101 -8.81 3.91 23.62
CA GLY A 101 -9.60 5.07 23.20
C GLY A 101 -8.98 6.44 23.49
N LEU A 102 -7.79 6.47 24.10
CA LEU A 102 -7.05 7.72 24.34
C LEU A 102 -6.06 7.98 23.19
N PRO A 103 -6.04 9.18 22.61
CA PRO A 103 -5.11 9.54 21.57
C PRO A 103 -3.68 9.66 22.15
N VAL A 104 -2.75 8.85 21.61
CA VAL A 104 -1.33 8.91 21.98
C VAL A 104 -0.57 9.80 21.00
N ARG A 105 -0.93 9.74 19.72
CA ARG A 105 -0.34 10.56 18.67
C ARG A 105 -1.37 10.90 17.63
N GLU A 106 -1.40 12.17 17.26
CA GLU A 106 -2.25 12.70 16.21
C GLU A 106 -1.40 13.28 15.09
N VAL A 107 -1.73 12.92 13.84
CA VAL A 107 -1.00 13.30 12.64
C VAL A 107 -1.96 13.89 11.62
N SER A 108 -1.65 15.06 11.10
CA SER A 108 -2.41 15.67 10.01
C SER A 108 -2.04 15.08 8.65
N ILE A 109 -3.04 14.71 7.86
CA ILE A 109 -2.87 14.17 6.52
C ILE A 109 -2.64 15.32 5.55
N GLN A 110 -1.43 15.40 4.96
CA GLN A 110 -1.04 16.44 4.02
C GLN A 110 -1.76 16.30 2.68
N ARG A 111 -1.78 15.09 2.15
CA ARG A 111 -2.51 14.75 0.92
C ARG A 111 -3.25 13.45 1.10
N LEU A 112 -4.47 13.42 0.56
CA LEU A 112 -5.38 12.29 0.64
C LEU A 112 -5.82 11.90 -0.77
N SER A 113 -5.71 10.61 -1.10
CA SER A 113 -6.30 10.02 -2.30
C SER A 113 -7.15 8.83 -1.91
N VAL A 114 -8.43 8.89 -2.27
CA VAL A 114 -9.46 7.90 -1.89
C VAL A 114 -10.13 7.40 -3.16
N PRO A 115 -10.25 6.08 -3.35
CA PRO A 115 -10.94 5.53 -4.51
C PRO A 115 -12.45 5.70 -4.36
N THR A 116 -13.16 5.82 -5.47
CA THR A 116 -14.64 5.89 -5.50
C THR A 116 -15.30 4.62 -4.95
N THR A 117 -14.59 3.49 -5.01
CA THR A 117 -15.02 2.20 -4.45
C THR A 117 -15.20 2.24 -2.92
N LEU A 118 -14.54 3.16 -2.21
CA LEU A 118 -14.72 3.31 -0.76
C LEU A 118 -16.18 3.59 -0.39
N ARG A 119 -16.90 4.38 -1.19
CA ARG A 119 -18.33 4.68 -0.96
C ARG A 119 -19.24 3.45 -1.11
N LYS A 120 -18.75 2.38 -1.74
CA LYS A 120 -19.48 1.12 -1.90
C LYS A 120 -19.16 0.12 -0.79
N MET A 121 -18.21 0.44 0.09
CA MET A 121 -17.93 -0.40 1.25
C MET A 121 -19.10 -0.34 2.21
N GLU A 122 -19.50 -1.50 2.67
CA GLU A 122 -20.54 -1.63 3.69
C GLU A 122 -20.05 -1.06 5.03
N ALA A 123 -20.89 -0.24 5.67
CA ALA A 123 -20.63 0.27 6.99
C ALA A 123 -20.60 -0.90 7.99
N THR A 124 -19.50 -1.09 8.67
CA THR A 124 -19.30 -2.19 9.61
C THR A 124 -18.99 -1.65 11.01
N ALA A 125 -19.60 -2.25 12.02
CA ALA A 125 -19.34 -1.93 13.42
C ALA A 125 -17.99 -2.45 13.92
N HIS A 126 -17.41 -3.44 13.22
CA HIS A 126 -16.16 -4.06 13.63
C HIS A 126 -14.94 -3.36 13.01
N PRO A 127 -13.90 -3.07 13.79
CA PRO A 127 -12.67 -2.49 13.27
C PRO A 127 -12.01 -3.41 12.24
N PHE A 128 -11.26 -2.83 11.31
CA PHE A 128 -10.47 -3.59 10.35
C PHE A 128 -9.25 -4.19 11.04
N VAL A 129 -8.93 -5.44 10.71
CA VAL A 129 -7.80 -6.17 11.30
C VAL A 129 -6.63 -6.20 10.33
N TRP A 130 -5.46 -5.80 10.79
CA TRP A 130 -4.24 -5.84 10.00
C TRP A 130 -3.85 -7.28 9.63
N ARG A 131 -3.53 -7.52 8.36
CA ARG A 131 -3.21 -8.85 7.82
C ARG A 131 -1.81 -8.96 7.25
N ALA A 132 -1.31 -7.90 6.62
CA ALA A 132 -0.01 -7.93 5.99
C ALA A 132 0.53 -6.52 5.78
N TYR A 133 1.84 -6.40 5.60
CA TYR A 133 2.48 -5.12 5.31
C TYR A 133 3.69 -5.25 4.40
N ARG A 134 4.08 -4.11 3.85
CA ARG A 134 5.40 -3.85 3.28
C ARG A 134 5.86 -2.47 3.72
N ALA A 135 7.13 -2.34 4.04
CA ALA A 135 7.70 -1.07 4.48
C ALA A 135 9.09 -0.88 3.89
N SER A 136 9.48 0.37 3.68
CA SER A 136 10.84 0.76 3.31
C SER A 136 11.79 0.82 4.51
N ILE A 137 11.23 0.80 5.72
CA ILE A 137 11.96 0.84 6.98
C ILE A 137 11.81 -0.48 7.74
N PRO A 138 12.83 -0.88 8.50
CA PRO A 138 12.73 -2.05 9.36
C PRO A 138 11.77 -1.78 10.52
N ARG A 139 11.11 -2.83 10.97
CA ARG A 139 10.32 -2.86 12.18
C ARG A 139 11.16 -3.51 13.27
N TYR A 140 11.34 -2.80 14.36
CA TYR A 140 12.04 -3.35 15.51
C TYR A 140 11.04 -4.03 16.43
N PRO A 141 11.31 -5.25 16.92
CA PRO A 141 10.47 -5.87 17.93
C PRO A 141 10.49 -5.01 19.19
N ILE A 142 9.33 -4.83 19.80
CA ILE A 142 9.24 -4.20 21.12
C ILE A 142 9.81 -5.24 22.10
N THR A 143 11.00 -4.97 22.62
CA THR A 143 11.59 -5.80 23.68
C THR A 143 11.18 -5.21 25.01
N GLU A 144 10.44 -5.98 25.79
CA GLU A 144 10.19 -5.62 27.19
C GLU A 144 11.54 -5.70 27.92
N VAL A 145 12.01 -4.56 28.38
CA VAL A 145 13.21 -4.48 29.24
C VAL A 145 12.69 -4.41 30.66
N GLU A 146 13.00 -5.41 31.47
CA GLU A 146 12.71 -5.36 32.89
C GLU A 146 13.35 -4.11 33.49
N ALA A 147 12.56 -3.37 34.27
CA ALA A 147 13.08 -2.23 34.98
C ALA A 147 14.20 -2.71 35.91
N PRO A 148 15.34 -2.02 35.96
CA PRO A 148 16.44 -2.42 36.83
C PRO A 148 15.97 -2.42 38.30
N ALA A 149 16.27 -3.49 38.99
CA ALA A 149 15.85 -3.68 40.38
C ALA A 149 16.55 -2.66 41.32
N ASP A 150 17.69 -2.10 40.90
CA ASP A 150 18.45 -1.17 41.71
C ASP A 150 19.00 0.02 40.89
N THR A 151 19.11 1.19 41.54
CA THR A 151 19.62 2.43 40.93
C THR A 151 21.07 2.32 40.47
N LEU A 152 21.89 1.47 41.09
CA LEU A 152 23.25 1.19 40.68
C LEU A 152 23.31 0.39 39.37
N GLU A 153 22.41 -0.57 39.20
CA GLU A 153 22.29 -1.37 37.98
C GLU A 153 21.80 -0.51 36.80
N ALA A 154 20.90 0.45 37.05
CA ALA A 154 20.43 1.42 36.07
C ALA A 154 21.56 2.32 35.53
N GLN A 155 22.52 2.70 36.38
CA GLN A 155 23.68 3.52 36.01
C GLN A 155 24.72 2.74 35.20
N GLN A 156 24.81 1.41 35.37
CA GLN A 156 25.76 0.56 34.66
C GLN A 156 25.23 0.08 33.29
N ARG A 157 23.91 0.19 33.01
CA ARG A 157 23.37 -0.16 31.70
C ARG A 157 23.82 0.88 30.67
N PRO A 158 24.36 0.44 29.52
CA PRO A 158 24.67 1.36 28.44
C PRO A 158 23.36 2.05 27.99
N PRO A 159 23.40 3.36 27.70
CA PRO A 159 22.23 4.07 27.23
C PRO A 159 21.68 3.37 25.97
N ILE A 160 20.42 3.02 25.99
CA ILE A 160 19.72 2.50 24.79
C ILE A 160 19.66 3.68 23.82
N LEU A 161 20.67 3.78 22.95
CA LEU A 161 20.68 4.79 21.90
C LEU A 161 19.52 4.48 20.95
N PRO A 162 18.65 5.45 20.70
CA PRO A 162 17.64 5.26 19.68
C PRO A 162 18.34 4.92 18.36
N PRO A 163 17.81 3.98 17.57
CA PRO A 163 18.37 3.66 16.27
C PRO A 163 18.52 4.94 15.46
N ARG A 164 19.70 5.10 14.82
CA ARG A 164 20.02 6.28 14.01
C ARG A 164 18.87 6.55 13.05
N GLU A 165 18.28 7.73 13.18
CA GLU A 165 17.17 8.09 12.30
C GLU A 165 17.69 8.23 10.86
N ASP A 166 17.29 7.31 10.01
CA ASP A 166 17.50 7.45 8.57
C ASP A 166 16.74 8.68 8.11
N SER A 167 17.44 9.68 7.59
CA SER A 167 16.85 10.95 7.11
C SER A 167 16.04 10.79 5.82
N GLY A 168 15.98 9.60 5.25
CA GLY A 168 15.32 9.30 3.97
C GLY A 168 13.80 9.24 4.01
N GLY A 169 13.19 9.21 2.83
CA GLY A 169 11.76 9.01 2.64
C GLY A 169 11.26 7.69 3.22
N VAL A 170 10.02 7.67 3.69
CA VAL A 170 9.41 6.49 4.33
C VAL A 170 8.12 6.14 3.60
N TRP A 171 8.00 4.87 3.21
CA TRP A 171 6.82 4.34 2.54
C TRP A 171 6.39 3.04 3.20
N VAL A 172 5.12 2.98 3.55
CA VAL A 172 4.52 1.83 4.23
C VAL A 172 3.20 1.49 3.55
N TYR A 173 3.00 0.22 3.29
CA TYR A 173 1.77 -0.38 2.82
C TYR A 173 1.23 -1.31 3.89
N LEU A 174 -0.03 -1.13 4.29
CA LEU A 174 -0.74 -1.94 5.26
C LEU A 174 -1.98 -2.53 4.57
N ALA A 175 -2.11 -3.85 4.60
CA ALA A 175 -3.30 -4.54 4.13
C ALA A 175 -4.12 -5.02 5.32
N PHE A 176 -5.39 -4.66 5.33
CA PHE A 176 -6.36 -5.08 6.33
C PHE A 176 -7.30 -6.14 5.77
N ASP A 177 -8.12 -6.70 6.62
CA ASP A 177 -9.22 -7.57 6.20
C ASP A 177 -10.25 -6.82 5.34
N ARG A 178 -11.17 -7.54 4.73
CA ARG A 178 -12.24 -6.96 3.88
C ARG A 178 -11.73 -6.08 2.73
N GLY A 179 -10.46 -6.29 2.29
CA GLY A 179 -9.87 -5.62 1.14
C GLY A 179 -9.40 -4.18 1.39
N LEU A 180 -9.48 -3.65 2.62
CA LEU A 180 -8.98 -2.31 2.89
C LEU A 180 -7.45 -2.28 2.83
N GLU A 181 -6.91 -1.31 2.08
CA GLU A 181 -5.48 -1.10 1.94
C GLU A 181 -5.12 0.35 2.30
N LEU A 182 -4.11 0.52 3.12
CA LEU A 182 -3.63 1.84 3.54
C LEU A 182 -2.18 2.02 3.10
N TRP A 183 -1.94 3.08 2.32
CA TRP A 183 -0.63 3.50 1.87
C TRP A 183 -0.22 4.75 2.63
N LEU A 184 0.80 4.66 3.46
CA LEU A 184 1.40 5.79 4.17
C LEU A 184 2.68 6.16 3.40
N LEU A 185 2.68 7.32 2.76
CA LEU A 185 3.75 7.75 1.88
C LEU A 185 4.28 9.10 2.32
N SER A 186 5.59 9.23 2.49
CA SER A 186 6.20 10.55 2.64
C SER A 186 6.36 11.23 1.28
N PRO A 187 6.23 12.57 1.21
CA PRO A 187 6.58 13.31 0.02
C PRO A 187 8.09 13.17 -0.26
N PRO A 188 8.49 12.88 -1.51
CA PRO A 188 9.90 12.76 -1.84
C PRO A 188 10.54 14.16 -1.90
N THR A 189 11.71 14.33 -1.29
CA THR A 189 12.47 15.59 -1.25
C THR A 189 13.56 15.65 -2.32
N SER A 190 13.98 14.50 -2.85
CA SER A 190 15.03 14.38 -3.87
C SER A 190 14.61 13.50 -5.05
N LEU A 191 15.39 13.54 -6.15
CA LEU A 191 15.17 12.66 -7.29
C LEU A 191 15.43 11.19 -6.95
N SER A 192 16.42 10.90 -6.12
CA SER A 192 16.69 9.55 -5.62
C SER A 192 15.50 8.99 -4.85
N GLU A 193 14.93 9.77 -3.94
CA GLU A 193 13.72 9.36 -3.19
C GLU A 193 12.51 9.15 -4.09
N ARG A 194 12.37 9.93 -5.18
CA ARG A 194 11.30 9.71 -6.17
C ARG A 194 11.44 8.35 -6.86
N LEU A 195 12.65 7.98 -7.25
CA LEU A 195 12.94 6.68 -7.86
C LEU A 195 12.71 5.55 -6.87
N GLU A 196 13.21 5.67 -5.64
CA GLU A 196 13.00 4.67 -4.59
C GLU A 196 11.52 4.49 -4.26
N ARG A 197 10.76 5.59 -4.12
CA ARG A 197 9.30 5.56 -3.95
C ARG A 197 8.64 4.83 -5.13
N TRP A 198 9.04 5.14 -6.36
CA TRP A 198 8.49 4.48 -7.54
C TRP A 198 8.77 2.98 -7.54
N PHE A 199 10.00 2.57 -7.22
CA PHE A 199 10.37 1.15 -7.09
C PHE A 199 9.59 0.47 -5.95
N PHE A 200 9.47 1.12 -4.80
CA PHE A 200 8.68 0.58 -3.68
C PHE A 200 7.22 0.36 -4.06
N VAL A 201 6.59 1.37 -4.65
CA VAL A 201 5.19 1.32 -5.10
C VAL A 201 5.02 0.24 -6.16
N GLY A 202 5.85 0.22 -7.21
CA GLY A 202 5.79 -0.77 -8.29
C GLY A 202 5.94 -2.22 -7.77
N ARG A 203 6.94 -2.47 -6.91
CA ARG A 203 7.17 -3.79 -6.31
C ARG A 203 6.02 -4.19 -5.38
N THR A 204 5.43 -3.24 -4.68
CA THR A 204 4.29 -3.51 -3.80
C THR A 204 3.02 -3.80 -4.59
N HIS A 205 2.79 -3.11 -5.72
CA HIS A 205 1.70 -3.45 -6.63
C HIS A 205 1.83 -4.87 -7.19
N LEU A 206 3.01 -5.27 -7.68
CA LEU A 206 3.23 -6.64 -8.16
C LEU A 206 2.95 -7.69 -7.08
N TRP A 207 3.40 -7.46 -5.87
CA TRP A 207 3.14 -8.37 -4.75
C TRP A 207 1.66 -8.42 -4.37
N ARG A 208 0.98 -7.27 -4.40
CA ARG A 208 -0.46 -7.15 -4.17
C ARG A 208 -1.25 -7.94 -5.23
N GLU A 209 -0.94 -7.76 -6.53
CA GLU A 209 -1.59 -8.48 -7.62
C GLU A 209 -1.38 -10.00 -7.49
N ALA A 210 -0.17 -10.44 -7.14
CA ALA A 210 0.10 -11.85 -6.89
C ALA A 210 -0.78 -12.42 -5.75
N ARG A 211 -0.97 -11.66 -4.67
CA ARG A 211 -1.88 -12.05 -3.57
C ARG A 211 -3.34 -12.11 -4.01
N LEU A 212 -3.78 -11.12 -4.80
CA LEU A 212 -5.15 -11.11 -5.32
C LEU A 212 -5.42 -12.32 -6.22
N ILE A 213 -4.47 -12.67 -7.09
CA ILE A 213 -4.58 -13.87 -7.93
C ILE A 213 -4.65 -15.13 -7.04
N ALA A 214 -3.81 -15.23 -6.02
CA ALA A 214 -3.86 -16.36 -5.09
C ALA A 214 -5.19 -16.44 -4.34
N ALA A 215 -5.74 -15.31 -3.87
CA ALA A 215 -7.05 -15.25 -3.21
C ALA A 215 -8.20 -15.61 -4.17
N LEU A 216 -8.15 -15.15 -5.43
CA LEU A 216 -9.09 -15.52 -6.47
C LEU A 216 -9.12 -17.04 -6.71
N LEU A 217 -7.94 -17.68 -6.78
CA LEU A 217 -7.83 -19.13 -6.95
C LEU A 217 -8.38 -19.91 -5.75
N GLN A 218 -8.38 -19.30 -4.56
CA GLN A 218 -8.93 -19.87 -3.33
C GLN A 218 -10.43 -19.55 -3.15
N GLY A 219 -11.03 -18.75 -4.03
CA GLY A 219 -12.44 -18.36 -3.94
C GLY A 219 -12.72 -17.26 -2.88
N ASP A 220 -11.68 -16.62 -2.34
CA ASP A 220 -11.77 -15.60 -1.27
C ASP A 220 -11.30 -14.22 -1.76
N ALA A 221 -11.76 -13.81 -2.94
CA ALA A 221 -11.37 -12.54 -3.52
C ALA A 221 -12.25 -11.40 -3.02
N THR A 222 -11.67 -10.51 -2.25
CA THR A 222 -12.26 -9.22 -1.89
C THR A 222 -11.73 -8.11 -2.81
N ILE A 223 -12.60 -7.17 -3.21
CA ILE A 223 -12.18 -6.03 -4.03
C ILE A 223 -11.30 -5.10 -3.20
N PRO A 224 -10.06 -4.83 -3.62
CA PRO A 224 -9.17 -3.96 -2.86
C PRO A 224 -9.61 -2.50 -2.92
N VAL A 225 -9.56 -1.84 -1.75
CA VAL A 225 -9.90 -0.41 -1.58
C VAL A 225 -8.65 0.32 -1.08
N PRO A 226 -7.80 0.83 -1.99
CA PRO A 226 -6.55 1.50 -1.64
C PRO A 226 -6.81 2.95 -1.20
N ILE A 227 -6.46 3.29 0.02
CA ILE A 227 -6.42 4.67 0.53
C ILE A 227 -4.97 5.11 0.62
N VAL A 228 -4.65 6.25 0.01
CA VAL A 228 -3.28 6.80 0.02
C VAL A 228 -3.24 8.05 0.89
N LEU A 229 -2.39 8.04 1.90
CA LEU A 229 -2.15 9.14 2.83
C LEU A 229 -0.71 9.63 2.68
N GLU A 230 -0.52 10.91 2.39
CA GLU A 230 0.80 11.54 2.47
C GLU A 230 0.96 12.20 3.85
N LEU A 231 2.04 11.80 4.55
CA LEU A 231 2.35 12.20 5.92
C LEU A 231 3.85 12.55 6.03
N PRO A 232 4.24 13.34 7.03
CA PRO A 232 5.65 13.55 7.35
C PRO A 232 6.39 12.22 7.64
N PRO A 233 7.65 12.04 7.18
CA PRO A 233 8.37 10.77 7.34
C PRO A 233 8.57 10.35 8.81
N GLY A 234 8.79 11.30 9.72
CA GLY A 234 8.89 11.04 11.15
C GLY A 234 7.61 10.49 11.76
N ASP A 235 6.45 10.97 11.29
CA ASP A 235 5.14 10.52 11.75
C ASP A 235 4.84 9.10 11.25
N ILE A 236 5.17 8.80 9.97
CA ILE A 236 5.00 7.45 9.43
C ILE A 236 5.85 6.45 10.22
N ARG A 237 7.12 6.79 10.52
CA ARG A 237 8.01 5.94 11.34
C ARG A 237 7.41 5.67 12.71
N ALA A 238 6.98 6.71 13.39
CA ALA A 238 6.42 6.60 14.74
C ALA A 238 5.13 5.75 14.74
N VAL A 239 4.21 6.01 13.82
CA VAL A 239 2.97 5.24 13.70
C VAL A 239 3.27 3.78 13.39
N PHE A 240 4.08 3.51 12.35
CA PHE A 240 4.37 2.14 11.91
C PHE A 240 5.08 1.30 12.97
N ARG A 241 6.03 1.90 13.70
CA ARG A 241 6.76 1.19 14.77
C ARG A 241 5.90 0.91 16.00
N ALA A 242 4.91 1.77 16.29
CA ALA A 242 4.03 1.62 17.43
C ALA A 242 2.88 0.62 17.21
N LEU A 243 2.57 0.25 15.93
CA LEU A 243 1.48 -0.68 15.65
C LEU A 243 1.86 -2.12 16.04
N PRO A 244 1.07 -2.86 16.83
CA PRO A 244 1.27 -4.30 17.07
C PRO A 244 0.94 -5.13 15.83
N ASP A 245 1.35 -6.42 15.77
CA ASP A 245 1.08 -7.32 14.64
C ASP A 245 -0.41 -7.59 14.39
N SER A 246 -1.23 -7.40 15.41
CA SER A 246 -2.69 -7.53 15.36
C SER A 246 -3.40 -6.18 15.42
N ALA A 247 -2.76 -5.11 14.95
CA ALA A 247 -3.33 -3.77 15.00
C ALA A 247 -4.71 -3.72 14.36
N ARG A 248 -5.59 -2.93 14.95
CA ARG A 248 -6.94 -2.68 14.47
C ARG A 248 -7.05 -1.27 13.93
N LEU A 249 -7.90 -1.09 12.94
CA LEU A 249 -8.15 0.21 12.30
C LEU A 249 -9.63 0.56 12.38
N ALA A 250 -9.94 1.76 12.89
CA ALA A 250 -11.23 2.41 12.72
C ALA A 250 -11.13 3.45 11.59
N LEU A 251 -12.10 3.42 10.68
CA LEU A 251 -12.12 4.28 9.50
C LEU A 251 -13.43 5.08 9.43
N ARG A 252 -13.29 6.41 9.34
CA ARG A 252 -14.38 7.34 8.99
C ARG A 252 -14.16 7.87 7.57
N TYR A 253 -15.19 7.77 6.71
CA TYR A 253 -15.12 8.20 5.31
C TYR A 253 -16.41 8.83 4.81
#